data_bb5dee24894d403133711b7341582a38
#
_entry.id   bb5dee24894d403133711b7341582a38
#
_cell.length_a   1.000
_cell.length_b   1.000
_cell.length_c   1.000
_cell.angle_alpha   90.00
_cell.angle_beta   90.00
_cell.angle_gamma   90.00
#
_symmetry.space_group_name_H-M   'P 1'
#
loop_
_entity.id
_entity.type
_entity.pdbx_description
1 polymer ?
#
loop_
_entity_poly.entity_id
_entity_poly.type
_entity_poly.pdbx_seq_one_letter_code
_entity_poly.pdbx_strand_id
1 'polypeptide(L)'
;QGTGTANSGWLIDGQRVNTASLPGIVNSTMTWETVETWDIGFDLAAFNNRLTATFDWYRRTTKDMIGPAPVLGSMLGTDAPKTNNCNMRTSGWELEIGWRDQIQDFKYGVRFNLSDNKSKIISYPFDGEFGNQGIYGYYNGKELGELWGYTSVGLAQSDEEMKEWLTSNKPNWGSKWQAGDVKYKDLTGEGEVTPGASTLENHGDLKRIGNNSPRYRVGLNLDAAWKGIDFSIFFQGVLKRDWMFDAGDPYFWGAGSGMWQAACFEEHMDYWTPENTDAYYPKPYFN
;
A
#
# COMPACT_ATOMS: atom_id res chain seq x y z
N GLN A 1 16.51 -20.27 27.44
CA GLN A 1 15.53 -19.18 27.62
C GLN A 1 15.93 -18.39 28.86
N GLY A 2 16.33 -17.14 28.69
CA GLY A 2 16.67 -16.24 29.80
C GLY A 2 15.42 -15.53 30.31
N THR A 3 15.27 -15.43 31.62
CA THR A 3 14.32 -14.52 32.24
C THR A 3 14.78 -13.10 31.98
N GLY A 4 13.93 -12.31 31.31
CA GLY A 4 14.19 -10.87 31.16
C GLY A 4 14.01 -10.18 32.53
N THR A 5 14.99 -9.39 32.95
CA THR A 5 14.84 -8.49 34.09
C THR A 5 14.40 -7.14 33.58
N ALA A 6 13.29 -6.62 34.08
CA ALA A 6 12.83 -5.27 33.80
C ALA A 6 12.76 -4.49 35.12
N ASN A 7 13.14 -3.20 35.08
CA ASN A 7 12.86 -2.31 36.19
C ASN A 7 11.34 -2.12 36.30
N SER A 8 10.70 -2.67 37.34
CA SER A 8 9.31 -2.41 37.58
C SER A 8 9.09 -0.94 37.96
N GLY A 9 7.92 -0.40 37.63
CA GLY A 9 7.49 0.90 38.16
C GLY A 9 7.14 0.88 39.66
N TRP A 10 7.30 -0.25 40.33
CA TRP A 10 6.95 -0.46 41.72
C TRP A 10 8.12 -0.04 42.62
N LEU A 11 7.81 0.70 43.66
CA LEU A 11 8.74 1.06 44.73
C LEU A 11 8.40 0.24 45.95
N ILE A 12 9.38 -0.51 46.50
CA ILE A 12 9.31 -1.19 47.79
C ILE A 12 10.38 -0.56 48.66
N ASP A 13 9.98 0.04 49.79
CA ASP A 13 10.86 0.79 50.68
C ASP A 13 11.70 1.87 49.96
N GLY A 14 11.10 2.58 48.97
CA GLY A 14 11.78 3.62 48.20
C GLY A 14 12.77 3.10 47.14
N GLN A 15 12.91 1.80 46.99
CA GLN A 15 13.79 1.17 45.99
C GLN A 15 13.00 0.59 44.83
N ARG A 16 13.49 0.79 43.61
CA ARG A 16 12.97 0.07 42.44
C ARG A 16 13.51 -1.36 42.48
N VAL A 17 12.59 -2.31 42.61
CA VAL A 17 12.96 -3.73 42.56
C VAL A 17 13.02 -4.25 41.13
N ASN A 18 13.98 -5.10 40.89
CA ASN A 18 14.03 -5.86 39.63
C ASN A 18 12.96 -6.94 39.67
N THR A 19 12.09 -6.94 38.66
CA THR A 19 11.08 -7.98 38.48
C THR A 19 11.52 -8.92 37.35
N ALA A 20 11.25 -10.20 37.50
CA ALA A 20 11.41 -11.18 36.43
C ALA A 20 10.05 -11.34 35.74
N SER A 21 10.06 -11.20 34.40
CA SER A 21 8.91 -11.58 33.59
C SER A 21 8.95 -13.11 33.32
N LEU A 22 7.78 -13.72 33.25
CA LEU A 22 7.68 -15.10 32.77
C LEU A 22 8.30 -15.19 31.37
N PRO A 23 9.09 -16.25 31.08
CA PRO A 23 9.58 -16.47 29.73
C PRO A 23 8.38 -16.68 28.79
N GLY A 24 8.44 -16.08 27.59
CA GLY A 24 7.43 -16.30 26.56
C GLY A 24 7.32 -17.78 26.19
N ILE A 25 6.12 -18.20 25.83
CA ILE A 25 5.90 -19.55 25.31
C ILE A 25 6.57 -19.68 23.94
N VAL A 26 7.33 -20.75 23.76
CA VAL A 26 7.97 -21.07 22.47
C VAL A 26 7.16 -22.17 21.79
N ASN A 27 6.81 -21.95 20.55
CA ASN A 27 6.19 -22.97 19.72
C ASN A 27 7.25 -24.01 19.30
N SER A 28 7.12 -25.25 19.76
CA SER A 28 8.04 -26.35 19.42
C SER A 28 7.87 -26.86 17.98
N THR A 29 6.80 -26.45 17.27
CA THR A 29 6.50 -26.85 15.90
C THR A 29 6.92 -25.79 14.87
N MET A 30 7.59 -24.71 15.30
CA MET A 30 8.12 -23.73 14.35
C MET A 30 9.10 -24.39 13.37
N THR A 31 8.88 -24.10 12.09
CA THR A 31 9.73 -24.59 11.00
C THR A 31 10.26 -23.43 10.15
N TRP A 32 11.14 -23.75 9.23
CA TRP A 32 11.64 -22.81 8.23
C TRP A 32 10.58 -22.53 7.16
N GLU A 33 10.58 -21.33 6.66
CA GLU A 33 9.80 -20.96 5.47
C GLU A 33 10.33 -21.71 4.25
N THR A 34 9.44 -22.17 3.39
CA THR A 34 9.80 -22.87 2.14
C THR A 34 9.45 -21.96 0.95
N VAL A 35 10.43 -21.76 0.08
CA VAL A 35 10.23 -20.99 -1.16
C VAL A 35 10.28 -21.93 -2.36
N GLU A 36 9.17 -22.01 -3.09
CA GLU A 36 9.05 -22.70 -4.36
C GLU A 36 9.01 -21.68 -5.49
N THR A 37 9.88 -21.81 -6.49
CA THR A 37 9.88 -20.94 -7.66
C THR A 37 9.72 -21.76 -8.93
N TRP A 38 8.78 -21.35 -9.76
CA TRP A 38 8.68 -21.74 -11.17
C TRP A 38 9.17 -20.57 -11.99
N ASP A 39 10.06 -20.87 -12.93
CA ASP A 39 10.65 -19.88 -13.82
C ASP A 39 10.67 -20.46 -15.24
N ILE A 40 10.19 -19.68 -16.20
CA ILE A 40 10.18 -20.06 -17.63
C ILE A 40 10.64 -18.82 -18.41
N GLY A 41 11.78 -18.96 -19.06
CA GLY A 41 12.35 -17.88 -19.86
C GLY A 41 12.78 -18.34 -21.24
N PHE A 42 13.03 -17.37 -22.10
CA PHE A 42 13.69 -17.62 -23.36
C PHE A 42 14.59 -16.43 -23.75
N ASP A 43 15.69 -16.76 -24.43
CA ASP A 43 16.62 -15.80 -24.98
C ASP A 43 16.58 -15.86 -26.50
N LEU A 44 16.59 -14.70 -27.12
CA LEU A 44 16.67 -14.52 -28.57
C LEU A 44 17.89 -13.67 -28.92
N ALA A 45 18.67 -14.11 -29.91
CA ALA A 45 19.69 -13.32 -30.55
C ALA A 45 19.48 -13.38 -32.09
N ALA A 46 19.43 -12.23 -32.70
CA ALA A 46 19.18 -12.11 -34.13
C ALA A 46 20.06 -11.03 -34.79
N PHE A 47 20.12 -11.03 -36.14
CA PHE A 47 20.88 -10.07 -36.92
C PHE A 47 22.38 -9.99 -36.58
N ASN A 48 23.02 -11.14 -36.43
CA ASN A 48 24.42 -11.25 -35.99
C ASN A 48 24.63 -10.64 -34.59
N ASN A 49 23.73 -10.94 -33.63
CA ASN A 49 23.73 -10.44 -32.28
C ASN A 49 23.51 -8.91 -32.13
N ARG A 50 23.00 -8.25 -33.15
CA ARG A 50 22.61 -6.84 -33.03
C ARG A 50 21.36 -6.69 -32.20
N LEU A 51 20.38 -7.59 -32.40
CA LEU A 51 19.17 -7.68 -31.56
C LEU A 51 19.34 -8.79 -30.56
N THR A 52 19.11 -8.46 -29.28
CA THR A 52 18.96 -9.43 -28.19
C THR A 52 17.63 -9.19 -27.49
N ALA A 53 16.95 -10.25 -27.11
CA ALA A 53 15.75 -10.16 -26.28
C ALA A 53 15.73 -11.32 -25.28
N THR A 54 15.45 -11.00 -24.05
CA THR A 54 15.27 -11.97 -22.95
C THR A 54 13.89 -11.73 -22.35
N PHE A 55 13.15 -12.79 -22.16
CA PHE A 55 11.85 -12.76 -21.48
C PHE A 55 11.80 -13.87 -20.46
N ASP A 56 11.41 -13.53 -19.21
CA ASP A 56 11.22 -14.44 -18.10
C ASP A 56 9.84 -14.26 -17.50
N TRP A 57 9.18 -15.35 -17.20
CA TRP A 57 7.98 -15.39 -16.39
C TRP A 57 8.24 -16.28 -15.18
N TYR A 58 7.89 -15.77 -14.00
CA TYR A 58 8.11 -16.50 -12.77
C TYR A 58 6.89 -16.50 -11.85
N ARG A 59 6.82 -17.54 -11.03
CA ARG A 59 5.90 -17.65 -9.91
C ARG A 59 6.65 -18.18 -8.69
N ARG A 60 6.77 -17.34 -7.68
CA ARG A 60 7.35 -17.69 -6.39
C ARG A 60 6.24 -17.86 -5.36
N THR A 61 6.19 -18.99 -4.68
CA THR A 61 5.29 -19.25 -3.56
C THR A 61 6.13 -19.44 -2.31
N THR A 62 5.94 -18.57 -1.31
CA THR A 62 6.53 -18.72 0.01
C THR A 62 5.48 -19.36 0.91
N LYS A 63 5.79 -20.54 1.44
CA LYS A 63 4.94 -21.33 2.32
C LYS A 63 5.47 -21.29 3.74
N ASP A 64 4.60 -21.57 4.70
CA ASP A 64 4.94 -21.68 6.11
C ASP A 64 5.62 -20.43 6.67
N MET A 65 5.21 -19.25 6.17
CA MET A 65 5.66 -17.97 6.71
C MET A 65 5.13 -17.79 8.13
N ILE A 66 5.93 -17.17 8.97
CA ILE A 66 5.52 -16.82 10.33
C ILE A 66 4.38 -15.80 10.29
N GLY A 67 3.26 -16.18 10.82
CA GLY A 67 2.06 -15.36 10.91
C GLY A 67 1.64 -15.04 12.35
N PRO A 68 0.41 -14.53 12.52
CA PRO A 68 -0.11 -14.16 13.84
C PRO A 68 -0.25 -15.37 14.74
N ALA A 69 -0.11 -15.12 16.03
CA ALA A 69 -0.45 -16.08 17.07
C ALA A 69 -1.98 -16.15 17.24
N PRO A 70 -2.54 -17.31 17.62
CA PRO A 70 -3.94 -17.38 17.99
C PRO A 70 -4.24 -16.51 19.21
N VAL A 71 -5.44 -15.94 19.24
CA VAL A 71 -5.91 -15.18 20.42
C VAL A 71 -6.29 -16.19 21.51
N LEU A 72 -5.47 -16.31 22.52
CA LEU A 72 -5.71 -17.18 23.67
C LEU A 72 -6.36 -16.39 24.82
N GLY A 73 -7.08 -17.10 25.68
CA GLY A 73 -7.72 -16.50 26.84
C GLY A 73 -6.69 -15.83 27.78
N SER A 74 -7.05 -14.69 28.36
CA SER A 74 -6.21 -13.90 29.27
C SER A 74 -5.70 -14.68 30.50
N MET A 75 -6.31 -15.81 30.81
CA MET A 75 -5.90 -16.71 31.90
C MET A 75 -4.51 -17.33 31.67
N LEU A 76 -4.00 -17.31 30.43
CA LEU A 76 -2.67 -17.82 30.11
C LEU A 76 -1.52 -17.00 30.72
N GLY A 77 -1.77 -15.72 30.98
CA GLY A 77 -0.80 -14.80 31.59
C GLY A 77 0.43 -14.46 30.73
N THR A 78 0.44 -14.89 29.48
CA THR A 78 1.50 -14.62 28.50
C THR A 78 0.92 -14.65 27.09
N ASP A 79 1.64 -14.04 26.15
CA ASP A 79 1.25 -14.02 24.75
C ASP A 79 1.39 -15.42 24.11
N ALA A 80 0.46 -15.75 23.20
CA ALA A 80 0.56 -16.95 22.41
C ALA A 80 1.77 -16.89 21.47
N PRO A 81 2.47 -18.00 21.24
CA PRO A 81 3.60 -18.05 20.33
C PRO A 81 3.12 -17.93 18.87
N LYS A 82 3.90 -17.22 18.06
CA LYS A 82 3.69 -17.19 16.60
C LYS A 82 3.80 -18.59 15.99
N THR A 83 3.13 -18.79 14.86
CA THR A 83 3.10 -20.08 14.15
C THR A 83 3.39 -19.87 12.66
N ASN A 84 3.74 -20.95 11.96
CA ASN A 84 3.92 -20.96 10.50
C ASN A 84 2.57 -21.21 9.82
N ASN A 85 1.77 -20.16 9.63
CA ASN A 85 0.39 -20.28 9.16
C ASN A 85 0.04 -19.34 8.00
N CYS A 86 1.05 -18.73 7.38
CA CYS A 86 0.84 -17.80 6.27
C CYS A 86 1.53 -18.29 5.00
N ASN A 87 0.86 -18.08 3.85
CA ASN A 87 1.43 -18.34 2.53
C ASN A 87 1.22 -17.14 1.62
N MET A 88 2.24 -16.82 0.83
CA MET A 88 2.20 -15.73 -0.13
C MET A 88 2.67 -16.20 -1.50
N ARG A 89 2.12 -15.63 -2.55
CA ARG A 89 2.54 -15.87 -3.93
C ARG A 89 2.86 -14.58 -4.63
N THR A 90 4.03 -14.53 -5.24
CA THR A 90 4.42 -13.47 -6.17
C THR A 90 4.48 -14.06 -7.57
N SER A 91 3.81 -13.44 -8.52
CA SER A 91 3.91 -13.78 -9.95
C SER A 91 4.34 -12.54 -10.71
N GLY A 92 5.26 -12.70 -11.64
CA GLY A 92 5.80 -11.59 -12.40
C GLY A 92 6.38 -12.03 -13.73
N TRP A 93 6.80 -11.05 -14.50
CA TRP A 93 7.51 -11.22 -15.76
C TRP A 93 8.53 -10.09 -15.93
N GLU A 94 9.57 -10.39 -16.67
CA GLU A 94 10.66 -9.47 -17.01
C GLU A 94 10.95 -9.56 -18.51
N LEU A 95 11.17 -8.42 -19.13
CA LEU A 95 11.50 -8.29 -20.56
C LEU A 95 12.71 -7.37 -20.68
N GLU A 96 13.74 -7.83 -21.36
CA GLU A 96 14.85 -7.00 -21.80
C GLU A 96 14.96 -7.08 -23.33
N ILE A 97 15.12 -5.93 -24.00
CA ILE A 97 15.39 -5.85 -25.43
C ILE A 97 16.61 -4.95 -25.63
N GLY A 98 17.60 -5.45 -26.32
CA GLY A 98 18.83 -4.74 -26.66
C GLY A 98 19.03 -4.65 -28.17
N TRP A 99 19.46 -3.50 -28.62
CA TRP A 99 19.96 -3.29 -29.98
C TRP A 99 21.33 -2.66 -29.95
N ARG A 100 22.29 -3.24 -30.66
CA ARG A 100 23.64 -2.68 -30.85
C ARG A 100 24.03 -2.72 -32.29
N ASP A 101 24.58 -1.62 -32.80
CA ASP A 101 25.03 -1.55 -34.16
C ASP A 101 26.20 -0.58 -34.29
N GLN A 102 26.81 -0.58 -35.48
CA GLN A 102 27.92 0.29 -35.84
C GLN A 102 27.74 0.80 -37.26
N ILE A 103 27.86 2.10 -37.42
CA ILE A 103 27.88 2.77 -38.72
C ILE A 103 29.24 3.47 -38.86
N GLN A 104 30.13 2.91 -39.65
CA GLN A 104 31.53 3.36 -39.77
C GLN A 104 32.19 3.41 -38.36
N ASP A 105 32.66 4.58 -37.93
CA ASP A 105 33.31 4.78 -36.63
C ASP A 105 32.31 5.04 -35.49
N PHE A 106 31.02 5.17 -35.78
CA PHE A 106 29.99 5.43 -34.80
C PHE A 106 29.35 4.12 -34.32
N LYS A 107 29.52 3.80 -33.04
CA LYS A 107 28.87 2.66 -32.36
C LYS A 107 27.75 3.18 -31.49
N TYR A 108 26.63 2.48 -31.48
CA TYR A 108 25.51 2.83 -30.61
C TYR A 108 24.80 1.61 -30.09
N GLY A 109 24.19 1.77 -28.92
CA GLY A 109 23.39 0.75 -28.27
C GLY A 109 22.18 1.35 -27.59
N VAL A 110 21.11 0.57 -27.62
CA VAL A 110 19.86 0.84 -26.86
C VAL A 110 19.51 -0.42 -26.13
N ARG A 111 19.27 -0.33 -24.82
CA ARG A 111 18.76 -1.43 -24.01
C ARG A 111 17.55 -0.94 -23.24
N PHE A 112 16.45 -1.60 -23.46
CA PHE A 112 15.18 -1.37 -22.80
C PHE A 112 14.85 -2.56 -21.91
N ASN A 113 14.44 -2.32 -20.67
CA ASN A 113 13.88 -3.34 -19.79
C ASN A 113 12.54 -2.89 -19.23
N LEU A 114 11.65 -3.85 -19.03
CA LEU A 114 10.33 -3.66 -18.46
C LEU A 114 9.99 -4.88 -17.61
N SER A 115 9.58 -4.65 -16.38
CA SER A 115 9.16 -5.74 -15.48
C SER A 115 7.92 -5.38 -14.71
N ASP A 116 7.14 -6.40 -14.37
CA ASP A 116 5.96 -6.26 -13.54
C ASP A 116 5.76 -7.48 -12.65
N ASN A 117 5.29 -7.25 -11.42
CA ASN A 117 4.94 -8.33 -10.52
C ASN A 117 3.76 -7.97 -9.61
N LYS A 118 3.08 -9.01 -9.11
CA LYS A 118 2.03 -8.93 -8.12
C LYS A 118 2.28 -9.95 -7.02
N SER A 119 2.14 -9.51 -5.77
CA SER A 119 2.17 -10.39 -4.61
C SER A 119 0.78 -10.50 -4.00
N LYS A 120 0.35 -11.72 -3.76
CA LYS A 120 -0.97 -12.06 -3.24
C LYS A 120 -0.88 -12.98 -2.04
N ILE A 121 -1.63 -12.69 -0.99
CA ILE A 121 -1.79 -13.56 0.16
C ILE A 121 -2.62 -14.78 -0.26
N ILE A 122 -2.07 -15.97 -0.06
CA ILE A 122 -2.75 -17.24 -0.40
C ILE A 122 -3.46 -17.80 0.81
N SER A 123 -2.80 -17.73 1.97
CA SER A 123 -3.35 -18.18 3.23
C SER A 123 -2.90 -17.23 4.33
N TYR A 124 -3.84 -16.76 5.12
CA TYR A 124 -3.61 -15.94 6.30
C TYR A 124 -4.74 -16.19 7.28
N PRO A 125 -4.47 -16.53 8.52
CA PRO A 125 -5.49 -16.71 9.53
C PRO A 125 -5.99 -15.33 9.99
N PHE A 126 -7.27 -15.06 9.80
CA PHE A 126 -7.89 -13.78 10.14
C PHE A 126 -9.28 -13.93 10.80
N ASP A 127 -9.63 -15.14 11.15
CA ASP A 127 -10.87 -15.47 11.84
C ASP A 127 -10.80 -15.16 13.36
N GLY A 128 -11.86 -15.51 14.09
CA GLY A 128 -12.02 -15.15 15.49
C GLY A 128 -10.88 -15.56 16.43
N GLU A 129 -10.10 -16.59 16.11
CA GLU A 129 -8.96 -17.02 16.91
C GLU A 129 -7.74 -16.10 16.76
N PHE A 130 -7.61 -15.42 15.60
CA PHE A 130 -6.43 -14.62 15.24
C PHE A 130 -6.72 -13.12 15.23
N GLY A 131 -7.94 -12.72 15.48
CA GLY A 131 -8.39 -11.34 15.41
C GLY A 131 -8.59 -10.87 13.98
N ASN A 132 -9.80 -10.42 13.67
CA ASN A 132 -10.12 -9.86 12.37
C ASN A 132 -9.70 -8.39 12.29
N GLN A 133 -8.69 -8.07 11.44
CA GLN A 133 -8.29 -6.70 11.15
C GLN A 133 -9.06 -6.10 9.97
N GLY A 134 -10.05 -6.82 9.46
CA GLY A 134 -10.87 -6.39 8.35
C GLY A 134 -10.08 -6.19 7.06
N ILE A 135 -10.59 -5.31 6.19
CA ILE A 135 -10.00 -4.99 4.89
C ILE A 135 -8.65 -4.27 4.99
N TYR A 136 -8.34 -3.64 6.13
CA TYR A 136 -7.06 -2.96 6.35
C TYR A 136 -5.94 -3.93 6.74
N GLY A 137 -6.28 -5.06 7.35
CA GLY A 137 -5.34 -6.12 7.69
C GLY A 137 -4.98 -7.03 6.51
N TYR A 138 -4.39 -8.17 6.82
CA TYR A 138 -4.12 -9.22 5.83
C TYR A 138 -5.29 -10.22 5.80
N TYR A 139 -5.63 -10.70 4.61
CA TYR A 139 -6.68 -11.68 4.39
C TYR A 139 -6.39 -12.54 3.14
N ASN A 140 -7.06 -13.66 3.03
CA ASN A 140 -6.91 -14.56 1.90
C ASN A 140 -7.34 -13.88 0.61
N GLY A 141 -6.43 -13.81 -0.35
CA GLY A 141 -6.69 -13.19 -1.63
C GLY A 141 -6.27 -11.73 -1.75
N LYS A 142 -5.84 -11.07 -0.65
CA LYS A 142 -5.35 -9.69 -0.69
C LYS A 142 -4.12 -9.56 -1.59
N GLU A 143 -4.14 -8.59 -2.49
CA GLU A 143 -2.92 -8.13 -3.15
C GLU A 143 -2.16 -7.18 -2.22
N LEU A 144 -0.84 -7.35 -2.10
CA LEU A 144 -0.05 -6.41 -1.30
C LEU A 144 -0.13 -5.01 -1.90
N GLY A 145 -0.30 -4.04 -1.02
CA GLY A 145 -0.39 -2.63 -1.41
C GLY A 145 -1.80 -2.16 -1.75
N GLU A 146 -2.84 -2.96 -1.62
CA GLU A 146 -4.23 -2.52 -1.82
C GLU A 146 -4.57 -1.31 -0.96
N LEU A 147 -5.20 -0.32 -1.57
CA LEU A 147 -5.73 0.88 -0.94
C LEU A 147 -7.25 0.83 -1.00
N TRP A 148 -7.87 1.02 0.16
CA TRP A 148 -9.33 1.07 0.31
C TRP A 148 -9.76 2.49 0.68
N GLY A 149 -10.85 2.94 0.10
CA GLY A 149 -11.40 4.27 0.36
C GLY A 149 -12.79 4.45 -0.22
N TYR A 150 -13.40 5.58 0.12
CA TYR A 150 -14.70 5.99 -0.40
C TYR A 150 -14.61 6.53 -1.83
N THR A 151 -15.75 6.60 -2.50
CA THR A 151 -15.86 7.23 -3.82
C THR A 151 -16.25 8.69 -3.65
N SER A 152 -15.39 9.60 -4.11
CA SER A 152 -15.71 11.01 -4.27
C SER A 152 -16.33 11.29 -5.64
N VAL A 153 -17.32 12.17 -5.70
CA VAL A 153 -17.99 12.62 -6.94
C VAL A 153 -17.76 14.10 -7.19
N GLY A 154 -16.77 14.69 -6.52
CA GLY A 154 -16.43 16.12 -6.61
C GLY A 154 -16.93 16.91 -5.40
N LEU A 155 -16.83 18.22 -5.50
CA LEU A 155 -17.25 19.17 -4.46
C LEU A 155 -18.68 19.67 -4.74
N ALA A 156 -19.47 19.88 -3.69
CA ALA A 156 -20.77 20.51 -3.83
C ALA A 156 -20.61 22.00 -4.18
N GLN A 157 -21.37 22.47 -5.15
CA GLN A 157 -21.25 23.84 -5.63
C GLN A 157 -22.22 24.81 -4.91
N SER A 158 -23.24 24.28 -4.24
CA SER A 158 -24.16 25.07 -3.41
C SER A 158 -24.66 24.25 -2.21
N ASP A 159 -25.23 24.93 -1.22
CA ASP A 159 -25.85 24.29 -0.06
C ASP A 159 -27.07 23.47 -0.47
N GLU A 160 -27.82 23.91 -1.48
CA GLU A 160 -28.96 23.21 -2.04
C GLU A 160 -28.54 21.92 -2.71
N GLU A 161 -27.46 21.94 -3.51
CA GLU A 161 -26.89 20.74 -4.12
C GLU A 161 -26.45 19.74 -3.06
N MET A 162 -25.73 20.18 -2.03
CA MET A 162 -25.31 19.31 -0.94
C MET A 162 -26.51 18.71 -0.21
N LYS A 163 -27.53 19.53 0.09
CA LYS A 163 -28.74 19.07 0.76
C LYS A 163 -29.48 18.01 -0.07
N GLU A 164 -29.60 18.21 -1.38
CA GLU A 164 -30.18 17.22 -2.28
C GLU A 164 -29.35 15.93 -2.31
N TRP A 165 -28.02 16.05 -2.44
CA TRP A 165 -27.10 14.94 -2.43
C TRP A 165 -27.23 14.06 -1.19
N LEU A 166 -27.34 14.68 -0.02
CA LEU A 166 -27.48 13.99 1.27
C LEU A 166 -28.78 13.23 1.46
N THR A 167 -29.79 13.42 0.59
CA THR A 167 -31.01 12.62 0.66
C THR A 167 -30.79 11.15 0.35
N SER A 168 -29.74 10.83 -0.42
CA SER A 168 -29.42 9.48 -0.87
C SER A 168 -27.95 9.07 -0.64
N ASN A 169 -27.15 9.94 -0.07
CA ASN A 169 -25.70 9.71 0.09
C ASN A 169 -25.19 10.37 1.39
N LYS A 170 -25.88 10.17 2.50
CA LYS A 170 -25.54 10.81 3.76
C LYS A 170 -24.39 10.07 4.46
N PRO A 171 -23.21 10.68 4.64
CA PRO A 171 -22.16 10.05 5.43
C PRO A 171 -22.58 9.87 6.89
N ASN A 172 -22.22 8.73 7.50
CA ASN A 172 -22.48 8.45 8.91
C ASN A 172 -21.53 9.17 9.86
N TRP A 173 -20.63 9.99 9.31
CA TRP A 173 -19.70 10.86 10.04
C TRP A 173 -19.94 12.32 9.65
N GLY A 174 -19.48 13.23 10.51
CA GLY A 174 -19.69 14.65 10.34
C GLY A 174 -21.12 15.07 10.63
N SER A 175 -21.32 16.34 10.93
CA SER A 175 -22.64 16.86 11.31
C SER A 175 -23.11 18.04 10.43
N LYS A 176 -22.17 18.64 9.71
CA LYS A 176 -22.44 19.82 8.89
C LYS A 176 -21.81 19.62 7.53
N TRP A 177 -22.66 19.53 6.53
CA TRP A 177 -22.29 19.39 5.13
C TRP A 177 -22.86 20.55 4.33
N GLN A 178 -22.02 21.20 3.53
CA GLN A 178 -22.39 22.43 2.82
C GLN A 178 -21.61 22.56 1.51
N ALA A 179 -21.83 23.66 0.79
CA ALA A 179 -21.06 23.99 -0.40
C ALA A 179 -19.54 23.95 -0.13
N GLY A 180 -18.80 23.39 -1.07
CA GLY A 180 -17.35 23.18 -0.96
C GLY A 180 -16.93 21.89 -0.29
N ASP A 181 -17.86 21.10 0.25
CA ASP A 181 -17.55 19.78 0.82
C ASP A 181 -17.53 18.69 -0.26
N VAL A 182 -16.80 17.62 0.04
CA VAL A 182 -16.71 16.44 -0.84
C VAL A 182 -18.04 15.69 -0.83
N LYS A 183 -18.58 15.42 -2.00
CA LYS A 183 -19.73 14.53 -2.21
C LYS A 183 -19.25 13.09 -2.22
N TYR A 184 -19.52 12.34 -1.15
CA TYR A 184 -19.28 10.90 -1.08
C TYR A 184 -20.47 10.13 -1.65
N LYS A 185 -20.19 9.03 -2.33
CA LYS A 185 -21.22 8.21 -2.99
C LYS A 185 -21.56 6.99 -2.17
N ASP A 186 -22.84 6.79 -1.92
CA ASP A 186 -23.40 5.51 -1.47
C ASP A 186 -23.27 4.49 -2.60
N LEU A 187 -22.58 3.40 -2.36
CA LEU A 187 -22.37 2.29 -3.29
C LEU A 187 -23.30 1.11 -2.99
N THR A 188 -23.83 1.03 -1.77
CA THR A 188 -24.73 -0.03 -1.31
C THR A 188 -26.20 0.26 -1.62
N GLY A 189 -26.55 1.55 -1.78
CA GLY A 189 -27.91 2.00 -2.08
C GLY A 189 -28.80 2.09 -0.84
N GLU A 190 -28.23 2.16 0.36
CA GLU A 190 -28.96 2.24 1.62
C GLU A 190 -29.33 3.69 2.01
N GLY A 191 -28.84 4.69 1.28
CA GLY A 191 -29.04 6.10 1.54
C GLY A 191 -28.02 6.70 2.51
N GLU A 192 -27.12 5.89 3.04
CA GLU A 192 -26.04 6.32 3.93
C GLU A 192 -24.69 5.85 3.38
N VAL A 193 -23.66 6.68 3.55
CA VAL A 193 -22.28 6.30 3.24
C VAL A 193 -21.60 5.81 4.51
N THR A 194 -21.24 4.54 4.55
CA THR A 194 -20.70 3.89 5.75
C THR A 194 -19.50 2.99 5.44
N PRO A 195 -18.60 2.74 6.41
CA PRO A 195 -17.56 1.72 6.26
C PRO A 195 -18.08 0.29 6.46
N GLY A 196 -19.38 0.11 6.75
CA GLY A 196 -19.94 -1.15 7.20
C GLY A 196 -19.20 -1.66 8.43
N ALA A 197 -18.95 -2.97 8.48
CA ALA A 197 -18.12 -3.60 9.49
C ALA A 197 -16.62 -3.54 9.14
N SER A 198 -16.25 -2.93 8.02
CA SER A 198 -14.89 -2.92 7.46
C SER A 198 -14.32 -4.33 7.23
N THR A 199 -15.17 -5.31 6.96
CA THR A 199 -14.77 -6.68 6.59
C THR A 199 -14.94 -6.90 5.08
N LEU A 200 -14.45 -8.02 4.55
CA LEU A 200 -14.64 -8.38 3.14
C LEU A 200 -16.11 -8.59 2.78
N GLU A 201 -16.87 -9.17 3.69
CA GLU A 201 -18.30 -9.48 3.52
C GLU A 201 -19.17 -8.25 3.73
N ASN A 202 -18.71 -7.31 4.54
CA ASN A 202 -19.41 -6.07 4.85
C ASN A 202 -18.43 -4.91 4.94
N HIS A 203 -18.02 -4.39 3.79
CA HIS A 203 -17.13 -3.23 3.68
C HIS A 203 -17.90 -1.92 3.43
N GLY A 204 -19.24 -1.97 3.45
CA GLY A 204 -20.08 -0.81 3.19
C GLY A 204 -19.71 -0.16 1.85
N ASP A 205 -19.53 1.15 1.86
CA ASP A 205 -19.22 1.95 0.66
C ASP A 205 -17.71 2.08 0.38
N LEU A 206 -16.89 1.37 1.16
CA LEU A 206 -15.47 1.26 0.87
C LEU A 206 -15.25 0.35 -0.35
N LYS A 207 -14.34 0.75 -1.23
CA LYS A 207 -13.88 -0.08 -2.34
C LYS A 207 -12.37 0.00 -2.49
N ARG A 208 -11.79 -0.93 -3.23
CA ARG A 208 -10.39 -0.80 -3.65
C ARG A 208 -10.26 0.37 -4.62
N ILE A 209 -9.56 1.42 -4.20
CA ILE A 209 -9.34 2.65 -4.97
C ILE A 209 -7.99 2.67 -5.66
N GLY A 210 -7.05 1.81 -5.25
CA GLY A 210 -5.73 1.75 -5.85
C GLY A 210 -4.84 0.67 -5.26
N ASN A 211 -3.56 0.72 -5.65
CA ASN A 211 -2.51 -0.13 -5.12
C ASN A 211 -1.17 0.63 -5.09
N ASN A 212 -0.53 0.67 -3.92
CA ASN A 212 0.73 1.39 -3.73
C ASN A 212 1.98 0.60 -4.15
N SER A 213 1.85 -0.65 -4.58
CA SER A 213 2.95 -1.42 -5.11
C SER A 213 3.40 -0.87 -6.46
N PRO A 214 4.70 -0.65 -6.67
CA PRO A 214 5.21 -0.18 -7.96
C PRO A 214 4.95 -1.20 -9.05
N ARG A 215 4.31 -0.77 -10.14
CA ARG A 215 3.99 -1.60 -11.29
C ARG A 215 4.68 -1.07 -12.54
N TYR A 216 5.03 -1.97 -13.44
CA TYR A 216 5.70 -1.64 -14.70
C TYR A 216 6.96 -0.81 -14.47
N ARG A 217 7.97 -1.44 -13.84
CA ARG A 217 9.29 -0.83 -13.68
C ARG A 217 9.97 -0.84 -15.04
N VAL A 218 10.42 0.34 -15.47
CA VAL A 218 11.05 0.55 -16.78
C VAL A 218 12.45 1.08 -16.62
N GLY A 219 13.36 0.62 -17.45
CA GLY A 219 14.70 1.16 -17.61
C GLY A 219 15.04 1.30 -19.09
N LEU A 220 15.79 2.34 -19.41
CA LEU A 220 16.32 2.60 -20.75
C LEU A 220 17.77 3.05 -20.65
N ASN A 221 18.66 2.26 -21.25
CA ASN A 221 20.06 2.62 -21.43
C ASN A 221 20.30 3.01 -22.89
N LEU A 222 20.96 4.14 -23.08
CA LEU A 222 21.44 4.58 -24.38
C LEU A 222 22.95 4.75 -24.28
N ASP A 223 23.69 4.15 -25.20
CA ASP A 223 25.15 4.29 -25.31
C ASP A 223 25.57 4.61 -26.72
N ALA A 224 26.59 5.44 -26.84
CA ALA A 224 27.18 5.81 -28.11
C ALA A 224 28.69 6.02 -27.95
N ALA A 225 29.46 5.66 -28.97
CA ALA A 225 30.90 5.89 -29.02
C ALA A 225 31.31 6.36 -30.42
N TRP A 226 32.14 7.39 -30.47
CA TRP A 226 32.65 7.95 -31.72
C TRP A 226 34.05 8.56 -31.54
N LYS A 227 35.03 8.04 -32.28
CA LYS A 227 36.38 8.56 -32.35
C LYS A 227 37.04 8.87 -30.97
N GLY A 228 36.86 7.97 -29.99
CA GLY A 228 37.45 8.09 -28.66
C GLY A 228 36.58 8.89 -27.68
N ILE A 229 35.38 9.32 -28.05
CA ILE A 229 34.40 9.92 -27.18
C ILE A 229 33.29 8.89 -26.92
N ASP A 230 33.03 8.63 -25.63
CA ASP A 230 31.94 7.72 -25.19
C ASP A 230 30.86 8.52 -24.49
N PHE A 231 29.61 8.17 -24.76
CA PHE A 231 28.42 8.74 -24.14
C PHE A 231 27.52 7.62 -23.63
N SER A 232 27.03 7.76 -22.41
CA SER A 232 26.02 6.85 -21.84
C SER A 232 25.02 7.62 -21.00
N ILE A 233 23.74 7.27 -21.15
CA ILE A 233 22.65 7.83 -20.36
C ILE A 233 21.69 6.72 -19.93
N PHE A 234 21.20 6.79 -18.71
CA PHE A 234 20.26 5.84 -18.12
C PHE A 234 19.02 6.55 -17.61
N PHE A 235 17.87 6.02 -17.99
CA PHE A 235 16.57 6.42 -17.46
C PHE A 235 15.94 5.23 -16.72
N GLN A 236 15.31 5.51 -15.59
CA GLN A 236 14.49 4.52 -14.90
C GLN A 236 13.20 5.15 -14.40
N GLY A 237 12.15 4.33 -14.27
CA GLY A 237 10.87 4.81 -13.83
C GLY A 237 9.92 3.71 -13.36
N VAL A 238 8.83 4.14 -12.77
CA VAL A 238 7.67 3.32 -12.43
C VAL A 238 6.48 3.93 -13.14
N LEU A 239 5.83 3.17 -14.03
CA LEU A 239 4.77 3.71 -14.88
C LEU A 239 3.43 3.81 -14.14
N LYS A 240 3.22 2.95 -13.12
CA LYS A 240 2.00 2.96 -12.33
C LYS A 240 2.30 2.68 -10.86
N ARG A 241 1.84 3.58 -10.01
CA ARG A 241 1.81 3.44 -8.57
C ARG A 241 0.77 4.40 -8.02
N ASP A 242 -0.13 3.93 -7.19
CA ASP A 242 -1.04 4.80 -6.47
C ASP A 242 -0.41 5.17 -5.12
N TRP A 243 -0.58 6.42 -4.74
CA TRP A 243 -0.13 6.90 -3.44
C TRP A 243 -1.33 7.49 -2.70
N MET A 244 -1.54 7.08 -1.47
CA MET A 244 -2.53 7.67 -0.60
C MET A 244 -1.79 8.33 0.57
N PHE A 245 -2.02 9.60 0.74
CA PHE A 245 -1.52 10.32 1.90
C PHE A 245 -2.28 9.86 3.15
N ASP A 246 -1.62 9.92 4.29
CA ASP A 246 -2.28 9.68 5.56
C ASP A 246 -3.33 10.78 5.80
N ALA A 247 -4.47 10.44 6.37
CA ALA A 247 -5.55 11.38 6.65
C ALA A 247 -5.14 12.54 7.57
N GLY A 248 -4.07 12.35 8.34
CA GLY A 248 -3.49 13.37 9.21
C GLY A 248 -2.29 14.12 8.61
N ASP A 249 -1.93 13.87 7.34
CA ASP A 249 -0.75 14.51 6.73
C ASP A 249 -1.02 15.99 6.42
N PRO A 250 -0.43 16.94 7.18
CA PRO A 250 -0.65 18.37 6.97
C PRO A 250 -0.04 18.87 5.65
N TYR A 251 0.89 18.13 5.04
CA TYR A 251 1.46 18.49 3.73
C TYR A 251 0.48 18.22 2.60
N PHE A 252 -0.46 17.29 2.79
CA PHE A 252 -1.53 17.09 1.81
C PHE A 252 -2.70 18.04 2.03
N TRP A 253 -3.24 18.12 3.26
CA TRP A 253 -4.34 19.04 3.60
C TRP A 253 -4.30 19.38 5.10
N GLY A 254 -3.56 20.45 5.44
CA GLY A 254 -3.43 20.91 6.82
C GLY A 254 -4.56 21.83 7.28
N ALA A 255 -5.35 22.39 6.36
CA ALA A 255 -6.37 23.37 6.69
C ALA A 255 -7.60 22.82 7.42
N GLY A 256 -7.75 21.49 7.49
CA GLY A 256 -8.77 20.79 8.28
C GLY A 256 -8.26 20.25 9.62
N SER A 257 -6.98 20.43 9.93
CA SER A 257 -6.38 20.01 11.18
C SER A 257 -6.80 20.89 12.35
N GLY A 258 -6.73 20.37 13.57
CA GLY A 258 -7.05 21.15 14.78
C GLY A 258 -6.13 22.36 14.95
N MET A 259 -6.54 23.29 15.80
CA MET A 259 -5.93 24.59 16.06
C MET A 259 -4.39 24.58 16.23
N TRP A 260 -3.82 23.49 16.76
CA TRP A 260 -2.40 23.38 17.06
C TRP A 260 -1.54 22.84 15.91
N GLN A 261 -2.17 22.33 14.84
CA GLN A 261 -1.49 21.63 13.76
C GLN A 261 -1.93 22.15 12.38
N ALA A 262 -2.80 23.15 12.34
CA ALA A 262 -3.25 23.75 11.09
C ALA A 262 -2.06 24.43 10.41
N ALA A 263 -1.59 23.86 9.31
CA ALA A 263 -0.60 24.45 8.43
C ALA A 263 -1.22 24.62 7.04
N CYS A 264 -1.01 25.77 6.43
CA CYS A 264 -1.45 26.05 5.08
C CYS A 264 -0.21 26.38 4.24
N PHE A 265 0.01 25.61 3.19
CA PHE A 265 1.04 25.87 2.20
C PHE A 265 0.44 26.59 0.99
N GLU A 266 1.27 27.12 0.12
CA GLU A 266 0.82 27.85 -1.08
C GLU A 266 -0.07 26.96 -1.97
N GLU A 267 0.26 25.69 -2.09
CA GLU A 267 -0.50 24.69 -2.84
C GLU A 267 -1.93 24.50 -2.30
N HIS A 268 -2.13 24.72 -0.99
CA HIS A 268 -3.44 24.59 -0.35
C HIS A 268 -4.36 25.78 -0.64
N MET A 269 -3.83 26.87 -1.26
CA MET A 269 -4.65 28.05 -1.60
C MET A 269 -5.62 27.77 -2.75
N ASP A 270 -5.44 26.67 -3.49
CA ASP A 270 -6.41 26.18 -4.48
C ASP A 270 -7.54 25.39 -3.80
N TYR A 271 -8.22 26.03 -2.86
CA TYR A 271 -9.40 25.49 -2.18
C TYR A 271 -10.69 26.09 -2.71
N TRP A 272 -11.79 25.37 -2.49
CA TRP A 272 -13.09 25.76 -2.98
C TRP A 272 -13.59 27.07 -2.32
N THR A 273 -14.00 28.01 -3.16
CA THR A 273 -14.77 29.23 -2.80
C THR A 273 -15.85 29.46 -3.86
N PRO A 274 -16.86 30.32 -3.63
CA PRO A 274 -17.83 30.66 -4.66
C PRO A 274 -17.20 31.23 -5.94
N GLU A 275 -16.00 31.80 -5.84
CA GLU A 275 -15.23 32.37 -6.95
C GLU A 275 -14.26 31.39 -7.57
N ASN A 276 -13.96 30.26 -6.87
CA ASN A 276 -13.06 29.17 -7.30
C ASN A 276 -13.75 27.81 -7.18
N THR A 277 -14.74 27.57 -8.02
CA THR A 277 -15.58 26.37 -7.95
C THR A 277 -14.93 25.10 -8.52
N ASP A 278 -13.85 25.23 -9.30
CA ASP A 278 -13.06 24.12 -9.88
C ASP A 278 -11.79 23.82 -9.07
N ALA A 279 -11.81 24.18 -7.80
CA ALA A 279 -10.69 23.98 -6.89
C ALA A 279 -10.37 22.49 -6.68
N TYR A 280 -9.08 22.20 -6.46
CA TYR A 280 -8.62 20.87 -6.11
C TYR A 280 -8.98 20.47 -4.68
N TYR A 281 -8.82 21.41 -3.72
CA TYR A 281 -9.10 21.13 -2.30
C TYR A 281 -10.52 21.55 -1.91
N PRO A 282 -11.13 20.85 -0.94
CA PRO A 282 -12.41 21.23 -0.39
C PRO A 282 -12.32 22.55 0.38
N LYS A 283 -13.47 23.07 0.78
CA LYS A 283 -13.55 24.24 1.65
C LYS A 283 -12.85 23.97 2.99
N PRO A 284 -11.94 24.84 3.46
CA PRO A 284 -11.28 24.67 4.74
C PRO A 284 -12.24 24.98 5.91
N TYR A 285 -12.09 24.20 6.98
CA TYR A 285 -12.81 24.42 8.23
C TYR A 285 -11.83 24.66 9.37
N PHE A 286 -12.24 25.50 10.26
CA PHE A 286 -11.60 25.68 11.54
C PHE A 286 -12.43 24.93 12.60
N ASN A 287 -11.86 23.92 13.24
CA ASN A 287 -12.48 23.14 14.30
C ASN A 287 -11.95 23.57 15.68
#